data_9e741c6f09b01fde986af07c9a74f483
#
_entry.id   9e741c6f09b01fde986af07c9a74f483
#
_cell.length_a   1.000
_cell.length_b   1.000
_cell.length_c   1.000
_cell.angle_alpha   90.00
_cell.angle_beta   90.00
_cell.angle_gamma   90.00
#
_symmetry.space_group_name_H-M   'P 1'
#
loop_
_entity.id
_entity.type
_entity.pdbx_description
1 polymer ?
#
loop_
_entity_poly.entity_id
_entity_poly.type
_entity_poly.pdbx_seq_one_letter_code
_entity_poly.pdbx_strand_id
1 'polypeptide(L)'
;MKRYCRSYLVLLIFVAGVCISLSTSAYTLMTTHYTLPSSTISSLRILQLTDLHNSEFGEDNSRLVSAVRAQSPDLILLTGDLLNSNEQRADIATNLITQLCDIAPVYCSNGNHEIEYQENYGVDVDELYRKAGAVVLEKEYQDITVNDQKVRLGGIYGYCLPGKYLETGEADQEECTFLEEFQNTDLPTILMCHMPVCWMINGSLNAWDVDYVFAGHVHGGEVILPFIGGLYGPDLGWFPGKMEGVFTSENKEKTLILSRGLGTSERIPRVNNIPEIMVVDIQGKD
;
A
#
# COMPACT_ATOMS: atom_id res chain seq x y z
N MET A 1 51.01 -3.25 2.42
CA MET A 1 50.22 -4.25 3.15
C MET A 1 49.10 -3.63 4.02
N LYS A 2 49.40 -2.76 4.99
CA LYS A 2 48.34 -2.21 5.91
C LYS A 2 47.21 -1.45 5.21
N ARG A 3 47.44 -0.81 4.05
CA ARG A 3 46.42 -0.04 3.32
C ARG A 3 45.38 -0.97 2.63
N TYR A 4 45.85 -2.06 2.04
CA TYR A 4 44.97 -3.08 1.41
C TYR A 4 44.15 -3.84 2.45
N CYS A 5 44.74 -4.15 3.62
CA CYS A 5 44.04 -4.83 4.71
C CYS A 5 42.81 -4.01 5.22
N ARG A 6 42.94 -2.67 5.32
CA ARG A 6 41.83 -1.77 5.66
C ARG A 6 40.73 -1.77 4.58
N SER A 7 41.13 -1.73 3.29
CA SER A 7 40.14 -1.77 2.19
C SER A 7 39.39 -3.07 2.14
N TYR A 8 40.05 -4.22 2.37
CA TYR A 8 39.38 -5.53 2.46
C TYR A 8 38.45 -5.62 3.67
N LEU A 9 38.81 -5.04 4.80
CA LEU A 9 37.96 -5.03 5.99
C LEU A 9 36.70 -4.18 5.75
N VAL A 10 36.82 -3.03 5.13
CA VAL A 10 35.67 -2.17 4.77
C VAL A 10 34.74 -2.89 3.78
N LEU A 11 35.29 -3.56 2.76
CA LEU A 11 34.51 -4.34 1.81
C LEU A 11 33.78 -5.50 2.49
N LEU A 12 34.44 -6.22 3.40
CA LEU A 12 33.85 -7.31 4.16
C LEU A 12 32.68 -6.83 5.03
N ILE A 13 32.85 -5.71 5.72
CA ILE A 13 31.79 -5.10 6.55
C ILE A 13 30.60 -4.68 5.67
N PHE A 14 30.87 -4.09 4.50
CA PHE A 14 29.83 -3.70 3.55
C PHE A 14 29.05 -4.92 3.04
N VAL A 15 29.74 -5.96 2.57
CA VAL A 15 29.10 -7.21 2.11
C VAL A 15 28.31 -7.87 3.22
N ALA A 16 28.85 -7.96 4.43
CA ALA A 16 28.15 -8.50 5.59
C ALA A 16 26.86 -7.68 5.89
N GLY A 17 26.96 -6.34 5.84
CA GLY A 17 25.80 -5.46 6.01
C GLY A 17 24.71 -5.70 4.98
N VAL A 18 25.08 -5.84 3.71
CA VAL A 18 24.13 -6.17 2.63
C VAL A 18 23.50 -7.55 2.85
N CYS A 19 24.28 -8.57 3.20
CA CYS A 19 23.75 -9.92 3.47
C CYS A 19 22.79 -9.94 4.66
N ILE A 20 23.11 -9.23 5.74
CA ILE A 20 22.22 -9.09 6.90
C ILE A 20 20.94 -8.37 6.48
N SER A 21 21.04 -7.29 5.71
CA SER A 21 19.90 -6.53 5.23
C SER A 21 18.98 -7.37 4.35
N LEU A 22 19.53 -8.12 3.39
CA LEU A 22 18.78 -9.04 2.55
C LEU A 22 18.05 -10.10 3.40
N SER A 23 18.76 -10.70 4.38
CA SER A 23 18.16 -11.69 5.26
C SER A 23 17.04 -11.09 6.13
N THR A 24 17.25 -9.90 6.70
CA THR A 24 16.21 -9.24 7.50
C THR A 24 15.00 -8.89 6.65
N SER A 25 15.19 -8.34 5.46
CA SER A 25 14.09 -8.01 4.55
C SER A 25 13.32 -9.24 4.07
N ALA A 26 13.99 -10.40 3.91
CA ALA A 26 13.34 -11.64 3.48
C ALA A 26 12.56 -12.37 4.60
N TYR A 27 13.02 -12.28 5.86
CA TYR A 27 12.49 -13.10 6.94
C TYR A 27 11.79 -12.31 8.05
N THR A 28 11.85 -11.00 8.04
CA THR A 28 11.23 -10.15 9.07
C THR A 28 9.97 -9.51 8.50
N LEU A 29 8.95 -9.43 9.35
CA LEU A 29 7.73 -8.68 9.09
C LEU A 29 7.65 -7.57 10.14
N MET A 30 7.49 -6.33 9.71
CA MET A 30 7.41 -5.18 10.59
C MET A 30 5.99 -4.65 10.65
N THR A 31 5.55 -4.24 11.83
CA THR A 31 4.31 -3.49 11.99
C THR A 31 4.66 -2.04 12.31
N THR A 32 4.18 -1.12 11.46
CA THR A 32 4.36 0.32 11.65
C THR A 32 3.05 0.93 12.10
N HIS A 33 3.09 1.80 13.10
CA HIS A 33 1.92 2.47 13.66
C HIS A 33 1.98 3.96 13.41
N TYR A 34 0.85 4.50 12.93
CA TYR A 34 0.62 5.94 12.83
C TYR A 34 -0.65 6.31 13.59
N THR A 35 -0.61 7.43 14.28
CA THR A 35 -1.79 8.04 14.89
C THR A 35 -2.09 9.35 14.17
N LEU A 36 -3.28 9.44 13.59
CA LEU A 36 -3.72 10.60 12.81
C LEU A 36 -4.88 11.29 13.54
N PRO A 37 -4.78 12.60 13.76
CA PRO A 37 -5.87 13.35 14.40
C PRO A 37 -7.00 13.58 13.39
N SER A 38 -8.26 13.44 13.85
CA SER A 38 -9.46 13.71 13.06
C SER A 38 -10.41 14.66 13.80
N SER A 39 -11.12 15.49 13.05
CA SER A 39 -12.23 16.29 13.58
C SER A 39 -13.59 15.59 13.45
N THR A 40 -13.64 14.51 12.69
CA THR A 40 -14.89 13.83 12.28
C THR A 40 -14.96 12.37 12.71
N ILE A 41 -13.82 11.72 12.91
CA ILE A 41 -13.71 10.33 13.38
C ILE A 41 -13.22 10.34 14.83
N SER A 42 -13.98 9.75 15.75
CA SER A 42 -13.58 9.69 17.16
C SER A 42 -12.55 8.60 17.44
N SER A 43 -12.70 7.42 16.82
CA SER A 43 -11.73 6.32 16.92
C SER A 43 -11.97 5.31 15.81
N LEU A 44 -10.95 5.01 15.01
CA LEU A 44 -10.98 3.97 13.98
C LEU A 44 -9.56 3.44 13.75
N ARG A 45 -9.37 2.13 13.94
CA ARG A 45 -8.10 1.45 13.65
C ARG A 45 -8.19 0.75 12.31
N ILE A 46 -7.43 1.22 11.34
CA ILE A 46 -7.32 0.66 10.01
C ILE A 46 -5.99 -0.08 9.89
N LEU A 47 -6.03 -1.30 9.36
CA LEU A 47 -4.84 -2.04 9.00
C LEU A 47 -4.76 -2.15 7.48
N GLN A 48 -3.66 -1.72 6.90
CA GLN A 48 -3.39 -1.82 5.47
C GLN A 48 -2.37 -2.92 5.19
N LEU A 49 -2.69 -3.76 4.21
CA LEU A 49 -1.77 -4.66 3.51
C LEU A 49 -1.80 -4.32 2.02
N THR A 50 -0.65 -4.37 1.37
CA THR A 50 -0.50 -4.10 -0.07
C THR A 50 0.71 -4.82 -0.63
N ASP A 51 0.78 -4.96 -1.94
CA ASP A 51 1.96 -5.44 -2.65
C ASP A 51 2.45 -6.80 -2.09
N LEU A 52 1.55 -7.78 -1.96
CA LEU A 52 1.90 -9.11 -1.47
C LEU A 52 2.70 -9.91 -2.52
N HIS A 53 2.34 -9.75 -3.81
CA HIS A 53 3.01 -10.39 -4.95
C HIS A 53 3.26 -11.89 -4.73
N ASN A 54 2.23 -12.64 -4.34
CA ASN A 54 2.30 -14.07 -4.05
C ASN A 54 3.34 -14.46 -2.98
N SER A 55 3.82 -13.50 -2.17
CA SER A 55 4.72 -13.79 -1.06
C SER A 55 4.00 -14.49 0.07
N GLU A 56 4.68 -15.42 0.74
CA GLU A 56 4.15 -16.15 1.89
C GLU A 56 4.99 -15.88 3.14
N PHE A 57 4.32 -15.48 4.22
CA PHE A 57 4.91 -15.22 5.53
C PHE A 57 4.58 -16.35 6.51
N GLY A 58 5.32 -17.44 6.42
CA GLY A 58 5.03 -18.73 7.08
C GLY A 58 4.09 -19.57 6.21
N GLU A 59 3.85 -20.81 6.61
CA GLU A 59 2.93 -21.70 5.93
C GLU A 59 1.52 -21.06 5.91
N ASP A 60 0.90 -20.98 4.73
CA ASP A 60 -0.40 -20.34 4.50
C ASP A 60 -0.51 -18.91 5.11
N ASN A 61 0.56 -18.15 5.05
CA ASN A 61 0.63 -16.80 5.64
C ASN A 61 0.38 -16.74 7.15
N SER A 62 0.55 -17.84 7.89
CA SER A 62 0.24 -17.93 9.32
C SER A 62 0.91 -16.86 10.19
N ARG A 63 2.13 -16.47 9.86
CA ARG A 63 2.85 -15.38 10.55
C ARG A 63 2.21 -14.01 10.29
N LEU A 64 1.84 -13.73 9.03
CA LEU A 64 1.17 -12.50 8.64
C LEU A 64 -0.19 -12.39 9.31
N VAL A 65 -1.02 -13.43 9.21
CA VAL A 65 -2.36 -13.48 9.83
C VAL A 65 -2.29 -13.31 11.34
N SER A 66 -1.32 -13.97 12.00
CA SER A 66 -1.10 -13.81 13.45
C SER A 66 -0.70 -12.38 13.82
N ALA A 67 0.16 -11.75 13.02
CA ALA A 67 0.59 -10.37 13.24
C ALA A 67 -0.58 -9.39 13.04
N VAL A 68 -1.43 -9.59 12.01
CA VAL A 68 -2.64 -8.81 11.78
C VAL A 68 -3.61 -8.96 12.94
N ARG A 69 -3.90 -10.18 13.36
CA ARG A 69 -4.82 -10.48 14.49
C ARG A 69 -4.38 -9.80 15.79
N ALA A 70 -3.07 -9.74 16.03
CA ALA A 70 -2.50 -9.10 17.22
C ALA A 70 -2.75 -7.58 17.25
N GLN A 71 -3.05 -6.96 16.10
CA GLN A 71 -3.32 -5.52 16.03
C GLN A 71 -4.78 -5.18 16.37
N SER A 72 -5.69 -6.15 16.37
CA SER A 72 -7.13 -5.95 16.61
C SER A 72 -7.70 -4.81 15.75
N PRO A 73 -7.59 -4.87 14.41
CA PRO A 73 -8.09 -3.82 13.53
C PRO A 73 -9.62 -3.79 13.54
N ASP A 74 -10.18 -2.60 13.36
CA ASP A 74 -11.61 -2.40 13.11
C ASP A 74 -11.95 -2.63 11.64
N LEU A 75 -10.95 -2.41 10.75
CA LEU A 75 -11.07 -2.49 9.30
C LEU A 75 -9.74 -2.92 8.68
N ILE A 76 -9.79 -3.81 7.70
CA ILE A 76 -8.62 -4.23 6.91
C ILE A 76 -8.78 -3.73 5.48
N LEU A 77 -7.79 -2.99 4.99
CA LEU A 77 -7.71 -2.51 3.61
C LEU A 77 -6.60 -3.27 2.86
N LEU A 78 -6.97 -3.86 1.73
CA LEU A 78 -6.04 -4.47 0.78
C LEU A 78 -5.96 -3.56 -0.45
N THR A 79 -4.83 -2.86 -0.57
CA THR A 79 -4.70 -1.77 -1.56
C THR A 79 -3.88 -2.19 -2.78
N GLY A 80 -4.22 -3.36 -3.35
CA GLY A 80 -3.72 -3.86 -4.62
C GLY A 80 -2.43 -4.67 -4.56
N ASP A 81 -2.10 -5.26 -5.69
CA ASP A 81 -0.92 -6.08 -5.97
C ASP A 81 -0.75 -7.26 -5.00
N LEU A 82 -1.85 -7.98 -4.72
CA LEU A 82 -1.80 -9.19 -3.88
C LEU A 82 -1.24 -10.38 -4.63
N LEU A 83 -1.40 -10.43 -5.94
CA LEU A 83 -0.88 -11.48 -6.82
C LEU A 83 0.16 -10.94 -7.82
N ASN A 84 0.85 -11.84 -8.52
CA ASN A 84 1.73 -11.49 -9.63
C ASN A 84 1.01 -11.72 -10.95
N SER A 85 1.11 -10.75 -11.87
CA SER A 85 0.49 -10.81 -13.19
C SER A 85 1.10 -11.88 -14.12
N ASN A 86 2.32 -12.33 -13.83
CA ASN A 86 3.06 -13.31 -14.65
C ASN A 86 3.01 -14.76 -14.13
N GLU A 87 2.27 -15.00 -13.04
CA GLU A 87 2.08 -16.33 -12.45
C GLU A 87 0.58 -16.62 -12.33
N GLN A 88 0.10 -17.69 -13.00
CA GLN A 88 -1.32 -18.07 -12.91
C GLN A 88 -1.63 -18.72 -11.54
N ARG A 89 -1.50 -17.92 -10.47
CA ARG A 89 -1.76 -18.29 -9.08
C ARG A 89 -2.52 -17.19 -8.36
N ALA A 90 -3.72 -17.51 -7.88
CA ALA A 90 -4.49 -16.61 -7.03
C ALA A 90 -4.76 -17.22 -5.64
N ASP A 91 -4.32 -18.47 -5.43
CA ASP A 91 -4.57 -19.24 -4.21
C ASP A 91 -3.98 -18.56 -2.96
N ILE A 92 -2.78 -17.99 -3.04
CA ILE A 92 -2.14 -17.30 -1.92
C ILE A 92 -2.98 -16.08 -1.48
N ALA A 93 -3.37 -15.24 -2.44
CA ALA A 93 -4.17 -14.05 -2.16
C ALA A 93 -5.56 -14.42 -1.61
N THR A 94 -6.27 -15.36 -2.25
CA THR A 94 -7.62 -15.76 -1.82
C THR A 94 -7.62 -16.47 -0.46
N ASN A 95 -6.63 -17.31 -0.18
CA ASN A 95 -6.47 -17.95 1.13
C ASN A 95 -6.18 -16.91 2.22
N LEU A 96 -5.32 -15.92 1.94
CA LEU A 96 -5.05 -14.82 2.86
C LEU A 96 -6.32 -14.02 3.15
N ILE A 97 -7.05 -13.61 2.12
CA ILE A 97 -8.32 -12.86 2.26
C ILE A 97 -9.30 -13.62 3.16
N THR A 98 -9.50 -14.91 2.92
CA THR A 98 -10.40 -15.74 3.73
C THR A 98 -10.00 -15.72 5.21
N GLN A 99 -8.73 -15.84 5.52
CA GLN A 99 -8.23 -15.81 6.90
C GLN A 99 -8.36 -14.42 7.56
N LEU A 100 -8.20 -13.35 6.76
CA LEU A 100 -8.34 -11.97 7.25
C LEU A 100 -9.79 -11.62 7.55
N CYS A 101 -10.75 -12.15 6.79
CA CYS A 101 -12.18 -11.98 7.03
C CYS A 101 -12.64 -12.56 8.38
N ASP A 102 -11.90 -13.51 8.98
CA ASP A 102 -12.11 -14.01 10.34
C ASP A 102 -11.62 -13.03 11.44
N ILE A 103 -10.97 -11.94 11.06
CA ILE A 103 -10.41 -10.96 12.00
C ILE A 103 -11.24 -9.68 12.02
N ALA A 104 -11.49 -9.07 10.85
CA ALA A 104 -12.24 -7.84 10.68
C ALA A 104 -12.82 -7.76 9.25
N PRO A 105 -13.75 -6.84 8.96
CA PRO A 105 -14.19 -6.57 7.61
C PRO A 105 -13.01 -6.24 6.68
N VAL A 106 -12.98 -6.89 5.50
CA VAL A 106 -11.91 -6.75 4.51
C VAL A 106 -12.45 -6.06 3.28
N TYR A 107 -11.80 -4.98 2.88
CA TYR A 107 -12.07 -4.26 1.63
C TYR A 107 -10.82 -4.29 0.75
N CYS A 108 -11.03 -4.48 -0.56
CA CYS A 108 -9.96 -4.56 -1.56
C CYS A 108 -10.18 -3.52 -2.66
N SER A 109 -9.09 -2.96 -3.16
CA SER A 109 -9.01 -2.33 -4.48
C SER A 109 -7.92 -3.02 -5.30
N ASN A 110 -8.00 -2.88 -6.62
CA ASN A 110 -7.02 -3.48 -7.51
C ASN A 110 -5.72 -2.67 -7.56
N GLY A 111 -4.61 -3.37 -7.81
CA GLY A 111 -3.37 -2.81 -8.30
C GLY A 111 -3.16 -3.13 -9.78
N ASN A 112 -2.00 -2.75 -10.32
CA ASN A 112 -1.70 -3.04 -11.72
C ASN A 112 -1.56 -4.55 -11.99
N HIS A 113 -1.09 -5.32 -11.03
CA HIS A 113 -0.94 -6.76 -11.19
C HIS A 113 -2.29 -7.48 -11.24
N GLU A 114 -3.33 -7.04 -10.55
CA GLU A 114 -4.68 -7.57 -10.69
C GLU A 114 -5.23 -7.32 -12.11
N ILE A 115 -5.07 -6.10 -12.62
CA ILE A 115 -5.53 -5.72 -13.98
C ILE A 115 -4.81 -6.54 -15.04
N GLU A 116 -3.48 -6.58 -14.99
CA GLU A 116 -2.66 -7.37 -15.91
C GLU A 116 -2.96 -8.87 -15.82
N TYR A 117 -3.23 -9.41 -14.63
CA TYR A 117 -3.60 -10.81 -14.43
C TYR A 117 -4.93 -11.13 -15.11
N GLN A 118 -5.93 -10.26 -14.99
CA GLN A 118 -7.20 -10.41 -15.69
C GLN A 118 -7.00 -10.42 -17.21
N GLU A 119 -6.16 -9.52 -17.73
CA GLU A 119 -5.82 -9.47 -19.16
C GLU A 119 -5.06 -10.71 -19.63
N ASN A 120 -4.07 -11.18 -18.87
CA ASN A 120 -3.20 -12.30 -19.24
C ASN A 120 -3.91 -13.66 -19.20
N TYR A 121 -4.83 -13.86 -18.27
CA TYR A 121 -5.42 -15.17 -17.99
C TYR A 121 -6.93 -15.24 -18.21
N GLY A 122 -7.59 -14.12 -18.48
CA GLY A 122 -9.06 -14.06 -18.65
C GLY A 122 -9.82 -14.45 -17.39
N VAL A 123 -9.24 -14.16 -16.21
CA VAL A 123 -9.82 -14.50 -14.91
C VAL A 123 -10.34 -13.22 -14.25
N ASP A 124 -11.58 -13.23 -13.79
CA ASP A 124 -12.14 -12.14 -13.00
C ASP A 124 -11.60 -12.20 -11.55
N VAL A 125 -10.60 -11.37 -11.28
CA VAL A 125 -9.93 -11.31 -9.97
C VAL A 125 -10.87 -10.74 -8.91
N ASP A 126 -11.70 -9.77 -9.27
CA ASP A 126 -12.70 -9.20 -8.36
C ASP A 126 -13.66 -10.27 -7.85
N GLU A 127 -14.13 -11.15 -8.76
CA GLU A 127 -14.98 -12.25 -8.37
C GLU A 127 -14.26 -13.26 -7.46
N LEU A 128 -12.97 -13.53 -7.71
CA LEU A 128 -12.18 -14.39 -6.82
C LEU A 128 -12.07 -13.81 -5.41
N TYR A 129 -11.78 -12.51 -5.28
CA TYR A 129 -11.65 -11.85 -3.99
C TYR A 129 -12.99 -11.75 -3.25
N ARG A 130 -14.11 -11.47 -3.98
CA ARG A 130 -15.45 -11.51 -3.41
C ARG A 130 -15.82 -12.92 -2.91
N LYS A 131 -15.49 -13.97 -3.63
CA LYS A 131 -15.69 -15.37 -3.18
C LYS A 131 -14.85 -15.72 -1.95
N ALA A 132 -13.68 -15.12 -1.80
CA ALA A 132 -12.84 -15.27 -0.61
C ALA A 132 -13.37 -14.49 0.60
N GLY A 133 -14.36 -13.62 0.42
CA GLY A 133 -15.07 -12.91 1.49
C GLY A 133 -14.81 -11.40 1.55
N ALA A 134 -13.94 -10.84 0.70
CA ALA A 134 -13.70 -9.40 0.67
C ALA A 134 -14.80 -8.63 -0.07
N VAL A 135 -14.98 -7.38 0.30
CA VAL A 135 -15.70 -6.38 -0.49
C VAL A 135 -14.71 -5.73 -1.45
N VAL A 136 -14.89 -5.91 -2.74
CA VAL A 136 -14.03 -5.31 -3.76
C VAL A 136 -14.68 -4.04 -4.27
N LEU A 137 -13.94 -2.94 -4.16
CA LEU A 137 -14.31 -1.61 -4.66
C LEU A 137 -13.31 -1.21 -5.75
N GLU A 138 -13.80 -1.11 -6.99
CA GLU A 138 -13.00 -0.60 -8.11
C GLU A 138 -13.85 0.39 -8.88
N LYS A 139 -13.50 1.68 -8.79
CA LYS A 139 -14.34 2.83 -9.17
C LYS A 139 -15.74 2.75 -8.52
N GLU A 140 -15.75 2.24 -7.29
CA GLU A 140 -16.95 2.09 -6.48
C GLU A 140 -16.71 2.62 -5.06
N TYR A 141 -17.76 3.02 -4.38
CA TYR A 141 -17.71 3.41 -2.97
C TYR A 141 -18.96 2.96 -2.21
N GLN A 142 -18.79 2.88 -0.90
CA GLN A 142 -19.88 2.56 0.04
C GLN A 142 -19.79 3.46 1.26
N ASP A 143 -20.96 3.92 1.73
CA ASP A 143 -21.07 4.56 3.05
C ASP A 143 -21.25 3.43 4.08
N ILE A 144 -20.23 3.22 4.90
CA ILE A 144 -20.16 2.13 5.88
C ILE A 144 -20.22 2.65 7.31
N THR A 145 -20.58 1.77 8.23
CA THR A 145 -20.53 2.06 9.67
C THR A 145 -19.60 1.05 10.34
N VAL A 146 -18.56 1.54 10.99
CA VAL A 146 -17.59 0.75 11.76
C VAL A 146 -17.50 1.35 13.15
N ASN A 147 -17.76 0.57 14.21
CA ASN A 147 -17.75 1.04 15.60
C ASN A 147 -18.51 2.37 15.81
N ASP A 148 -19.74 2.44 15.28
CA ASP A 148 -20.60 3.63 15.31
C ASP A 148 -20.07 4.86 14.55
N GLN A 149 -18.92 4.73 13.85
CA GLN A 149 -18.40 5.76 12.95
C GLN A 149 -18.92 5.53 11.54
N LYS A 150 -19.53 6.55 10.95
CA LYS A 150 -19.91 6.53 9.54
C LYS A 150 -18.79 7.13 8.71
N VAL A 151 -18.36 6.42 7.70
CA VAL A 151 -17.32 6.86 6.76
C VAL A 151 -17.73 6.45 5.34
N ARG A 152 -17.29 7.23 4.35
CA ARG A 152 -17.34 6.82 2.95
C ARG A 152 -16.04 6.13 2.60
N LEU A 153 -16.11 4.86 2.22
CA LEU A 153 -14.96 4.08 1.78
C LEU A 153 -15.06 3.84 0.28
N GLY A 154 -14.02 4.17 -0.47
CA GLY A 154 -13.94 3.93 -1.91
C GLY A 154 -12.66 3.23 -2.31
N GLY A 155 -12.65 2.73 -3.54
CA GLY A 155 -11.51 2.09 -4.16
C GLY A 155 -11.35 2.47 -5.62
N ILE A 156 -10.12 2.67 -6.03
CA ILE A 156 -9.72 3.02 -7.39
C ILE A 156 -8.27 2.56 -7.59
N TYR A 157 -7.96 2.05 -8.77
CA TYR A 157 -6.58 1.73 -9.12
C TYR A 157 -5.67 2.96 -9.06
N GLY A 158 -6.06 4.03 -9.76
CA GLY A 158 -5.36 5.31 -9.79
C GLY A 158 -6.12 6.29 -10.71
N TYR A 159 -6.09 7.57 -10.43
CA TYR A 159 -6.82 8.56 -11.24
C TYR A 159 -5.97 9.25 -12.31
N CYS A 160 -4.69 8.95 -12.36
CA CYS A 160 -3.82 9.39 -13.44
C CYS A 160 -2.87 8.26 -13.82
N LEU A 161 -2.86 7.91 -15.10
CA LEU A 161 -1.90 6.94 -15.60
C LEU A 161 -0.53 7.64 -15.70
N PRO A 162 0.51 7.08 -15.06
CA PRO A 162 1.77 7.79 -14.81
C PRO A 162 2.40 8.42 -16.05
N GLY A 163 2.49 7.68 -17.15
CA GLY A 163 3.09 8.17 -18.39
C GLY A 163 2.41 9.43 -18.93
N LYS A 164 1.09 9.40 -19.08
CA LYS A 164 0.32 10.51 -19.59
C LYS A 164 0.34 11.72 -18.64
N TYR A 165 0.09 11.47 -17.35
CA TYR A 165 0.01 12.54 -16.37
C TYR A 165 1.37 13.24 -16.15
N LEU A 166 2.46 12.50 -16.11
CA LEU A 166 3.80 13.08 -15.98
C LEU A 166 4.21 13.92 -17.20
N GLU A 167 3.72 13.58 -18.40
CA GLU A 167 4.00 14.32 -19.64
C GLU A 167 3.08 15.53 -19.84
N THR A 168 1.80 15.38 -19.54
CA THR A 168 0.77 16.37 -19.93
C THR A 168 0.10 17.06 -18.75
N GLY A 169 0.15 16.47 -17.54
CA GLY A 169 -0.64 16.89 -16.38
C GLY A 169 -2.14 16.55 -16.49
N GLU A 170 -2.53 15.74 -17.49
CA GLU A 170 -3.91 15.33 -17.72
C GLU A 170 -4.19 13.99 -17.04
N ALA A 171 -5.20 13.98 -16.17
CA ALA A 171 -5.73 12.77 -15.56
C ALA A 171 -6.71 12.04 -16.48
N ASP A 172 -7.03 10.79 -16.15
CA ASP A 172 -8.06 10.05 -16.85
C ASP A 172 -9.45 10.59 -16.51
N GLN A 173 -10.29 10.75 -17.52
CA GLN A 173 -11.61 11.38 -17.37
C GLN A 173 -12.57 10.53 -16.54
N GLU A 174 -12.49 9.22 -16.67
CA GLU A 174 -13.39 8.29 -15.97
C GLU A 174 -13.09 8.26 -14.47
N GLU A 175 -11.82 8.16 -14.11
CA GLU A 175 -11.36 8.21 -12.73
C GLU A 175 -11.63 9.56 -12.06
N CYS A 176 -11.48 10.65 -12.81
CA CYS A 176 -11.83 11.98 -12.31
C CYS A 176 -13.33 12.10 -12.04
N THR A 177 -14.20 11.54 -12.90
CA THR A 177 -15.65 11.51 -12.68
C THR A 177 -16.00 10.73 -11.41
N PHE A 178 -15.35 9.57 -11.18
CA PHE A 178 -15.51 8.83 -9.94
C PHE A 178 -15.13 9.67 -8.71
N LEU A 179 -13.99 10.35 -8.74
CA LEU A 179 -13.53 11.18 -7.62
C LEU A 179 -14.44 12.38 -7.35
N GLU A 180 -15.02 13.00 -8.41
CA GLU A 180 -16.02 14.06 -8.27
C GLU A 180 -17.27 13.57 -7.52
N GLU A 181 -17.74 12.35 -7.81
CA GLU A 181 -18.86 11.73 -7.10
C GLU A 181 -18.46 11.30 -5.68
N PHE A 182 -17.30 10.68 -5.54
CA PHE A 182 -16.80 10.16 -4.28
C PHE A 182 -16.65 11.25 -3.21
N GLN A 183 -16.08 12.40 -3.57
CA GLN A 183 -15.87 13.50 -2.63
C GLN A 183 -17.16 14.25 -2.24
N ASN A 184 -18.26 14.05 -2.97
CA ASN A 184 -19.52 14.75 -2.73
C ASN A 184 -20.29 14.13 -1.54
N THR A 185 -19.81 14.38 -0.33
CA THR A 185 -20.36 13.86 0.92
C THR A 185 -19.95 14.72 2.11
N ASP A 186 -20.76 14.71 3.19
CA ASP A 186 -20.39 15.25 4.49
C ASP A 186 -19.71 14.20 5.41
N LEU A 187 -19.58 12.96 4.94
CA LEU A 187 -18.90 11.90 5.70
C LEU A 187 -17.39 11.98 5.53
N PRO A 188 -16.62 11.58 6.57
CA PRO A 188 -15.19 11.35 6.39
C PRO A 188 -14.91 10.36 5.28
N THR A 189 -13.95 10.66 4.44
CA THR A 189 -13.64 9.89 3.24
C THR A 189 -12.34 9.10 3.40
N ILE A 190 -12.39 7.81 3.07
CA ILE A 190 -11.24 6.90 3.05
C ILE A 190 -11.17 6.30 1.66
N LEU A 191 -10.08 6.50 0.94
CA LEU A 191 -9.88 6.00 -0.41
C LEU A 191 -8.73 5.00 -0.45
N MET A 192 -8.98 3.81 -0.95
CA MET A 192 -7.95 2.88 -1.41
C MET A 192 -7.55 3.30 -2.83
N CYS A 193 -6.29 3.66 -3.04
CA CYS A 193 -5.77 4.02 -4.34
C CYS A 193 -4.35 3.48 -4.49
N HIS A 194 -4.21 2.38 -5.24
CA HIS A 194 -2.93 1.68 -5.33
C HIS A 194 -1.79 2.60 -5.78
N MET A 195 -2.00 3.40 -6.84
CA MET A 195 -1.01 4.29 -7.46
C MET A 195 -0.84 5.60 -6.69
N PRO A 196 0.28 5.82 -5.98
CA PRO A 196 0.46 7.01 -5.16
C PRO A 196 0.90 8.24 -5.95
N VAL A 197 1.45 8.07 -7.17
CA VAL A 197 2.13 9.14 -7.91
C VAL A 197 1.26 10.38 -8.08
N CYS A 198 -0.01 10.19 -8.38
CA CYS A 198 -0.97 11.27 -8.58
C CYS A 198 -1.29 12.09 -7.32
N TRP A 199 -1.00 11.53 -6.15
CA TRP A 199 -1.19 12.20 -4.86
C TRP A 199 0.09 12.87 -4.36
N MET A 200 1.25 12.48 -4.90
CA MET A 200 2.57 12.93 -4.45
C MET A 200 3.12 14.13 -5.21
N ILE A 201 2.71 14.32 -6.47
CA ILE A 201 3.27 15.33 -7.35
C ILE A 201 2.33 16.55 -7.52
N ASN A 202 2.92 17.71 -7.82
CA ASN A 202 2.21 18.95 -8.19
C ASN A 202 1.11 19.39 -7.19
N GLY A 203 1.25 19.04 -5.92
CA GLY A 203 0.25 19.38 -4.89
C GLY A 203 -1.10 18.66 -5.07
N SER A 204 -1.11 17.54 -5.79
CA SER A 204 -2.34 16.81 -6.16
C SER A 204 -3.14 16.32 -4.96
N LEU A 205 -2.51 16.10 -3.80
CA LEU A 205 -3.22 15.81 -2.56
C LEU A 205 -4.19 16.93 -2.12
N ASN A 206 -4.03 18.14 -2.65
CA ASN A 206 -4.94 19.25 -2.42
C ASN A 206 -6.08 19.34 -3.46
N ALA A 207 -5.99 18.57 -4.56
CA ALA A 207 -6.93 18.69 -5.69
C ALA A 207 -8.32 18.13 -5.38
N TRP A 208 -8.40 17.10 -4.54
CA TRP A 208 -9.61 16.39 -4.21
C TRP A 208 -9.96 16.53 -2.74
N ASP A 209 -11.25 16.54 -2.40
CA ASP A 209 -11.72 16.57 -1.01
C ASP A 209 -11.82 15.15 -0.45
N VAL A 210 -10.65 14.51 -0.30
CA VAL A 210 -10.47 13.16 0.22
C VAL A 210 -9.60 13.23 1.46
N ASP A 211 -10.13 12.80 2.62
CA ASP A 211 -9.44 12.95 3.90
C ASP A 211 -8.23 12.02 4.03
N TYR A 212 -8.42 10.74 3.68
CA TYR A 212 -7.40 9.70 3.84
C TYR A 212 -7.27 8.85 2.56
N VAL A 213 -6.08 8.80 1.99
CA VAL A 213 -5.74 7.96 0.85
C VAL A 213 -4.74 6.90 1.27
N PHE A 214 -5.05 5.64 1.06
CA PHE A 214 -4.19 4.49 1.32
C PHE A 214 -3.62 3.96 0.02
N ALA A 215 -2.29 3.92 -0.11
CA ALA A 215 -1.59 3.56 -1.33
C ALA A 215 -0.43 2.58 -1.10
N GLY A 216 -0.02 1.90 -2.19
CA GLY A 216 1.11 0.98 -2.26
C GLY A 216 2.01 1.25 -3.46
N HIS A 217 2.26 0.22 -4.29
CA HIS A 217 2.91 0.26 -5.60
C HIS A 217 4.41 0.57 -5.62
N VAL A 218 4.90 1.47 -4.80
CA VAL A 218 6.30 1.96 -4.89
C VAL A 218 7.30 1.17 -4.06
N HIS A 219 6.84 0.16 -3.34
CA HIS A 219 7.67 -0.78 -2.55
C HIS A 219 8.72 -0.11 -1.66
N GLY A 220 8.48 1.11 -1.15
CA GLY A 220 9.47 1.88 -0.43
C GLY A 220 10.71 2.25 -1.26
N GLY A 221 10.66 2.06 -2.58
CA GLY A 221 11.78 2.27 -3.49
C GLY A 221 12.75 1.10 -3.58
N GLU A 222 12.29 -0.13 -3.25
CA GLU A 222 13.00 -1.43 -3.26
C GLU A 222 14.26 -1.45 -2.36
N VAL A 223 15.23 -0.59 -2.62
CA VAL A 223 16.43 -0.39 -1.81
C VAL A 223 16.35 0.95 -1.11
N ILE A 224 16.32 0.96 0.21
CA ILE A 224 16.31 2.20 1.00
C ILE A 224 17.74 2.59 1.36
N LEU A 225 18.21 3.68 0.79
CA LEU A 225 19.53 4.23 1.06
C LEU A 225 19.47 5.15 2.29
N PRO A 226 20.37 4.97 3.28
CA PRO A 226 20.42 5.85 4.44
C PRO A 226 20.57 7.32 4.01
N PHE A 227 19.76 8.20 4.58
CA PHE A 227 19.72 9.66 4.34
C PHE A 227 19.25 10.10 2.95
N ILE A 228 19.05 9.19 1.99
CA ILE A 228 18.63 9.49 0.61
C ILE A 228 17.17 9.07 0.40
N GLY A 229 16.78 7.90 0.94
CA GLY A 229 15.47 7.30 0.71
C GLY A 229 15.51 6.19 -0.33
N GLY A 230 14.41 5.99 -1.04
CA GLY A 230 14.27 4.94 -2.05
C GLY A 230 15.24 5.07 -3.21
N LEU A 231 15.75 3.95 -3.69
CA LEU A 231 16.66 3.91 -4.83
C LEU A 231 15.91 4.11 -6.14
N TYR A 232 14.79 3.43 -6.30
CA TYR A 232 13.96 3.47 -7.50
C TYR A 232 12.48 3.35 -7.14
N GLY A 233 11.65 4.20 -7.70
CA GLY A 233 10.20 4.10 -7.58
C GLY A 233 9.61 3.89 -8.97
N PRO A 234 8.71 2.91 -9.17
CA PRO A 234 7.89 2.86 -10.35
C PRO A 234 7.29 4.26 -10.61
N ASP A 235 7.24 4.69 -11.86
CA ASP A 235 6.71 5.98 -12.31
C ASP A 235 7.43 7.25 -11.82
N LEU A 236 8.27 7.14 -10.80
CA LEU A 236 9.04 8.24 -10.21
C LEU A 236 10.53 8.22 -10.56
N GLY A 237 11.03 7.08 -11.07
CA GLY A 237 12.41 6.92 -11.53
C GLY A 237 13.42 6.76 -10.39
N TRP A 238 14.66 7.18 -10.64
CA TRP A 238 15.78 7.01 -9.73
C TRP A 238 15.85 8.10 -8.65
N PHE A 239 16.10 7.67 -7.41
CA PHE A 239 16.26 8.54 -6.24
C PHE A 239 15.05 9.43 -5.97
N PRO A 240 13.82 8.88 -5.93
CA PRO A 240 12.59 9.65 -5.74
C PRO A 240 12.45 10.24 -4.33
N GLY A 241 13.35 9.93 -3.42
CA GLY A 241 13.31 10.39 -2.04
C GLY A 241 12.52 9.47 -1.10
N LYS A 242 11.66 10.04 -0.27
CA LYS A 242 10.84 9.28 0.69
C LYS A 242 9.67 8.61 -0.02
N MET A 243 9.62 7.29 0.05
CA MET A 243 8.65 6.42 -0.63
C MET A 243 7.82 5.60 0.36
N GLU A 244 7.61 6.10 1.57
CA GLU A 244 6.87 5.41 2.62
C GLU A 244 6.36 6.38 3.68
N GLY A 245 5.35 5.97 4.40
CA GLY A 245 4.85 6.67 5.58
C GLY A 245 3.71 7.63 5.30
N VAL A 246 3.63 8.70 6.04
CA VAL A 246 2.52 9.64 6.00
C VAL A 246 2.95 10.95 5.34
N PHE A 247 2.15 11.41 4.38
CA PHE A 247 2.28 12.69 3.70
C PHE A 247 0.98 13.48 3.91
N THR A 248 1.09 14.77 4.13
CA THR A 248 -0.07 15.63 4.35
C THR A 248 -0.16 16.73 3.32
N SER A 249 -1.38 17.16 3.01
CA SER A 249 -1.64 18.35 2.22
C SER A 249 -1.04 19.61 2.88
N GLU A 250 -0.96 20.70 2.15
CA GLU A 250 -0.39 21.96 2.65
C GLU A 250 -1.14 22.49 3.89
N ASN A 251 -2.48 22.39 3.89
CA ASN A 251 -3.34 22.76 5.01
C ASN A 251 -3.40 21.70 6.12
N LYS A 252 -2.75 20.52 5.93
CA LYS A 252 -2.71 19.37 6.86
C LYS A 252 -4.10 18.75 7.15
N GLU A 253 -5.05 18.91 6.26
CA GLU A 253 -6.39 18.34 6.41
C GLU A 253 -6.51 16.97 5.70
N LYS A 254 -5.71 16.75 4.65
CA LYS A 254 -5.72 15.52 3.83
C LYS A 254 -4.43 14.74 4.02
N THR A 255 -4.54 13.43 3.98
CA THR A 255 -3.43 12.53 4.32
C THR A 255 -3.30 11.41 3.31
N LEU A 256 -2.11 11.27 2.72
CA LEU A 256 -1.71 10.08 1.99
C LEU A 256 -0.92 9.16 2.92
N ILE A 257 -1.36 7.92 3.03
CA ILE A 257 -0.73 6.83 3.75
C ILE A 257 -0.11 5.90 2.72
N LEU A 258 1.21 5.83 2.66
CA LEU A 258 1.97 5.10 1.67
C LEU A 258 2.76 3.97 2.32
N SER A 259 2.35 2.74 2.06
CA SER A 259 3.02 1.56 2.59
C SER A 259 4.18 1.11 1.70
N ARG A 260 5.18 0.48 2.32
CA ARG A 260 6.27 -0.20 1.61
C ARG A 260 5.84 -1.55 1.04
N GLY A 261 4.65 -2.02 1.40
CA GLY A 261 4.16 -3.31 0.96
C GLY A 261 4.88 -4.52 1.59
N LEU A 262 4.41 -5.68 1.24
CA LEU A 262 4.83 -6.97 1.81
C LEU A 262 5.85 -7.70 0.94
N GLY A 263 5.54 -7.93 -0.33
CA GLY A 263 6.36 -8.65 -1.29
C GLY A 263 7.10 -7.74 -2.27
N THR A 264 7.55 -8.32 -3.36
CA THR A 264 8.14 -7.62 -4.51
C THR A 264 7.87 -8.41 -5.78
N SER A 265 7.53 -7.73 -6.86
CA SER A 265 7.43 -8.29 -8.21
C SER A 265 8.75 -8.16 -8.97
N GLU A 266 9.64 -7.34 -8.49
CA GLU A 266 10.86 -6.93 -9.17
C GLU A 266 12.00 -7.94 -8.96
N ARG A 267 12.95 -7.93 -9.88
CA ARG A 267 14.20 -8.70 -9.75
C ARG A 267 15.16 -8.08 -8.74
N ILE A 268 14.89 -6.86 -8.31
CA ILE A 268 15.69 -6.14 -7.31
C ILE A 268 15.20 -6.60 -5.93
N PRO A 269 16.03 -7.23 -5.11
CA PRO A 269 15.62 -7.65 -3.79
C PRO A 269 15.49 -6.43 -2.86
N ARG A 270 14.60 -6.52 -1.89
CA ARG A 270 14.49 -5.52 -0.82
C ARG A 270 15.77 -5.44 0.00
N VAL A 271 16.40 -4.27 0.05
CA VAL A 271 17.59 -3.99 0.86
C VAL A 271 17.30 -2.83 1.80
N ASN A 272 17.50 -3.04 3.10
CA ASN A 272 17.13 -2.08 4.16
C ASN A 272 15.65 -1.66 4.09
N ASN A 273 14.80 -2.57 3.62
CA ASN A 273 13.40 -2.35 3.29
C ASN A 273 12.58 -3.57 3.73
N ILE A 274 12.23 -3.59 5.01
CA ILE A 274 11.53 -4.72 5.64
C ILE A 274 10.05 -4.69 5.23
N PRO A 275 9.45 -5.85 4.83
CA PRO A 275 8.01 -5.98 4.60
C PRO A 275 7.17 -5.40 5.73
N GLU A 276 6.12 -4.67 5.39
CA GLU A 276 5.38 -3.84 6.32
C GLU A 276 3.90 -4.19 6.40
N ILE A 277 3.42 -4.32 7.64
CA ILE A 277 2.01 -4.19 8.00
C ILE A 277 1.83 -2.76 8.50
N MET A 278 0.93 -1.99 7.89
CA MET A 278 0.68 -0.62 8.33
C MET A 278 -0.59 -0.55 9.17
N VAL A 279 -0.50 0.03 10.36
CA VAL A 279 -1.62 0.27 11.27
C VAL A 279 -1.80 1.77 11.43
N VAL A 280 -3.00 2.24 11.16
CA VAL A 280 -3.36 3.66 11.27
C VAL A 280 -4.49 3.80 12.27
N ASP A 281 -4.20 4.46 13.38
CA ASP A 281 -5.17 4.85 14.38
C ASP A 281 -5.65 6.29 14.08
N ILE A 282 -6.86 6.44 13.56
CA ILE A 282 -7.50 7.74 13.38
C ILE A 282 -8.23 8.07 14.68
N GLN A 283 -7.92 9.20 15.31
CA GLN A 283 -8.44 9.55 16.62
C GLN A 283 -8.98 10.99 16.63
N GLY A 284 -10.07 11.20 17.39
CA GLY A 284 -10.63 12.52 17.61
C GLY A 284 -9.59 13.48 18.17
N LYS A 285 -9.62 14.73 17.69
CA LYS A 285 -8.83 15.82 18.31
C LYS A 285 -9.42 16.11 19.68
N ASP A 286 -8.59 16.08 20.72
CA ASP A 286 -8.94 16.55 22.07
C ASP A 286 -9.31 18.06 22.09
#